data_1d63ecfa3bbbe7b049a018cdef02dfba
#
_entry.id   1d63ecfa3bbbe7b049a018cdef02dfba
#
_cell.length_a   1.000
_cell.length_b   1.000
_cell.length_c   1.000
_cell.angle_alpha   90.00
_cell.angle_beta   90.00
_cell.angle_gamma   90.00
#
_symmetry.space_group_name_H-M   'P 1'
#
loop_
_entity.id
_entity.type
_entity.pdbx_description
1 polymer ?
#
loop_
_entity_poly.entity_id
_entity_poly.type
_entity_poly.pdbx_seq_one_letter_code
_entity_poly.pdbx_strand_id
1 'polypeptide(L)'
;TTCEELYEKQLAAKKQVEEIIFRRKHPTVAEYCEKWLLMQSAKVSSATMKGYTSDMRNYIIKPLGDMYMEEVTADDIRLALVPLTKKSEGLYNTVNMLIKCIFYSAERSELIAYNPCVGISAKGGKPTKKKDALTDQQVEVLLDTVKGLPPYLFIMICLYSGLRREEALGLQWDCVFMDAATPYISVRRAWRSEHNRPVVSTVLKTPAAKRDIPIPKCLVDCLREAKENSISD
;
A
#
# COMPACT_ATOMS: atom_id res chain seq x y z
N THR A 1 -10.51 51.25 21.42
CA THR A 1 -10.16 50.90 20.00
C THR A 1 -10.47 52.14 19.18
N THR A 2 -9.46 52.79 18.60
CA THR A 2 -9.63 53.96 17.74
C THR A 2 -10.24 53.59 16.38
N CYS A 3 -10.85 54.55 15.68
CA CYS A 3 -11.44 54.31 14.36
C CYS A 3 -10.38 53.79 13.34
N GLU A 4 -9.13 54.24 13.50
CA GLU A 4 -7.99 53.79 12.70
C GLU A 4 -7.64 52.31 12.94
N GLU A 5 -7.59 51.88 14.19
CA GLU A 5 -7.34 50.47 14.51
C GLU A 5 -8.43 49.53 13.97
N LEU A 6 -9.68 50.00 13.94
CA LEU A 6 -10.79 49.23 13.34
C LEU A 6 -10.64 49.15 11.82
N TYR A 7 -10.27 50.25 11.17
CA TYR A 7 -10.04 50.29 9.73
C TYR A 7 -8.87 49.39 9.30
N GLU A 8 -7.75 49.41 10.04
CA GLU A 8 -6.61 48.55 9.77
C GLU A 8 -6.96 47.03 9.94
N LYS A 9 -7.71 46.70 10.99
CA LYS A 9 -8.22 45.33 11.19
C LYS A 9 -9.15 44.88 10.07
N GLN A 10 -10.02 45.76 9.62
CA GLN A 10 -10.93 45.47 8.51
C GLN A 10 -10.19 45.30 7.18
N LEU A 11 -9.16 46.09 6.92
CA LEU A 11 -8.32 45.99 5.73
C LEU A 11 -7.50 44.69 5.75
N ALA A 12 -6.94 44.33 6.92
CA ALA A 12 -6.21 43.07 7.10
C ALA A 12 -7.12 41.84 6.91
N ALA A 13 -8.33 41.87 7.48
CA ALA A 13 -9.32 40.81 7.30
C ALA A 13 -9.73 40.65 5.84
N LYS A 14 -9.92 41.78 5.12
CA LYS A 14 -10.27 41.76 3.69
C LYS A 14 -9.17 41.14 2.84
N LYS A 15 -7.90 41.50 3.08
CA LYS A 15 -6.73 40.90 2.43
C LYS A 15 -6.64 39.39 2.72
N GLN A 16 -6.88 38.98 3.96
CA GLN A 16 -6.88 37.54 4.31
C GLN A 16 -7.98 36.77 3.56
N VAL A 17 -9.18 37.34 3.44
CA VAL A 17 -10.28 36.71 2.69
C VAL A 17 -9.94 36.62 1.20
N GLU A 18 -9.38 37.64 0.61
CA GLU A 18 -8.93 37.68 -0.79
C GLU A 18 -7.84 36.60 -1.03
N GLU A 19 -6.88 36.49 -0.12
CA GLU A 19 -5.84 35.45 -0.19
C GLU A 19 -6.40 34.03 -0.07
N ILE A 20 -7.36 33.79 0.83
CA ILE A 20 -8.03 32.50 0.97
C ILE A 20 -8.80 32.15 -0.31
N ILE A 21 -9.49 33.14 -0.92
CA ILE A 21 -10.22 32.93 -2.18
C ILE A 21 -9.25 32.61 -3.31
N PHE A 22 -8.11 33.32 -3.38
CA PHE A 22 -7.06 33.08 -4.37
C PHE A 22 -6.50 31.67 -4.23
N ARG A 23 -6.06 31.26 -3.03
CA ARG A 23 -5.52 29.91 -2.76
C ARG A 23 -6.52 28.80 -3.06
N ARG A 24 -7.82 29.02 -2.84
CA ARG A 24 -8.85 28.04 -3.22
C ARG A 24 -8.96 27.80 -4.72
N LYS A 25 -8.72 28.86 -5.51
CA LYS A 25 -8.74 28.78 -6.97
C LYS A 25 -7.41 28.29 -7.54
N HIS A 26 -6.30 28.58 -6.86
CA HIS A 26 -4.93 28.30 -7.30
C HIS A 26 -4.17 27.53 -6.20
N PRO A 27 -4.54 26.29 -5.87
CA PRO A 27 -3.83 25.51 -4.85
C PRO A 27 -2.44 25.11 -5.34
N THR A 28 -1.51 24.99 -4.40
CA THR A 28 -0.21 24.35 -4.67
C THR A 28 -0.37 22.84 -4.85
N VAL A 29 0.66 22.21 -5.41
CA VAL A 29 0.71 20.74 -5.54
C VAL A 29 0.59 20.07 -4.17
N ALA A 30 1.23 20.62 -3.12
CA ALA A 30 1.13 20.07 -1.77
C ALA A 30 -0.31 20.11 -1.24
N GLU A 31 -0.98 21.28 -1.33
CA GLU A 31 -2.36 21.44 -0.88
C GLU A 31 -3.33 20.53 -1.65
N TYR A 32 -3.13 20.39 -2.96
CA TYR A 32 -3.98 19.48 -3.75
C TYR A 32 -3.71 18.01 -3.47
N CYS A 33 -2.46 17.61 -3.21
CA CYS A 33 -2.12 16.26 -2.76
C CYS A 33 -2.82 15.88 -1.45
N GLU A 34 -2.86 16.79 -0.47
CA GLU A 34 -3.58 16.56 0.79
C GLU A 34 -5.08 16.38 0.57
N LYS A 35 -5.68 17.26 -0.23
CA LYS A 35 -7.09 17.14 -0.63
C LYS A 35 -7.37 15.82 -1.34
N TRP A 36 -6.50 15.43 -2.28
CA TRP A 36 -6.64 14.18 -3.02
C TRP A 36 -6.53 12.95 -2.10
N LEU A 37 -5.56 12.93 -1.16
CA LEU A 37 -5.43 11.88 -0.16
C LEU A 37 -6.69 11.75 0.69
N LEU A 38 -7.28 12.86 1.12
CA LEU A 38 -8.54 12.86 1.86
C LEU A 38 -9.66 12.20 1.05
N MET A 39 -9.80 12.52 -0.24
CA MET A 39 -10.77 11.88 -1.13
C MET A 39 -10.53 10.38 -1.33
N GLN A 40 -9.26 9.94 -1.31
CA GLN A 40 -8.92 8.52 -1.43
C GLN A 40 -9.11 7.73 -0.13
N SER A 41 -9.10 8.39 1.04
CA SER A 41 -9.21 7.72 2.35
C SER A 41 -10.49 6.88 2.49
N ALA A 42 -11.57 7.27 1.83
CA ALA A 42 -12.83 6.52 1.78
C ALA A 42 -12.81 5.32 0.81
N LYS A 43 -11.82 5.23 -0.09
CA LYS A 43 -11.81 4.25 -1.20
C LYS A 43 -10.75 3.17 -1.05
N VAL A 44 -9.66 3.45 -0.31
CA VAL A 44 -8.52 2.54 -0.21
C VAL A 44 -8.27 2.13 1.25
N SER A 45 -7.59 0.99 1.42
CA SER A 45 -7.25 0.50 2.77
C SER A 45 -6.24 1.43 3.47
N SER A 46 -6.19 1.39 4.80
CA SER A 46 -5.24 2.15 5.62
C SER A 46 -3.78 1.87 5.25
N ALA A 47 -3.46 0.62 4.88
CA ALA A 47 -2.11 0.24 4.43
C ALA A 47 -1.76 0.90 3.09
N THR A 48 -2.69 0.92 2.12
CA THR A 48 -2.52 1.62 0.85
C THR A 48 -2.38 3.12 1.06
N MET A 49 -3.19 3.70 1.95
CA MET A 49 -3.12 5.12 2.28
C MET A 49 -1.77 5.52 2.88
N LYS A 50 -1.22 4.71 3.81
CA LYS A 50 0.13 4.93 4.35
C LYS A 50 1.19 4.94 3.25
N GLY A 51 1.11 4.01 2.29
CA GLY A 51 2.00 3.95 1.13
C GLY A 51 1.89 5.22 0.27
N TYR A 52 0.68 5.60 -0.11
CA TYR A 52 0.43 6.80 -0.91
C TYR A 52 0.95 8.07 -0.22
N THR A 53 0.65 8.24 1.07
CA THR A 53 1.12 9.39 1.85
C THR A 53 2.64 9.47 1.90
N SER A 54 3.31 8.33 2.12
CA SER A 54 4.78 8.25 2.14
C SER A 54 5.39 8.60 0.78
N ASP A 55 4.87 7.99 -0.28
CA ASP A 55 5.39 8.18 -1.63
C ASP A 55 5.14 9.61 -2.14
N MET A 56 3.96 10.16 -1.89
CA MET A 56 3.65 11.56 -2.23
C MET A 56 4.56 12.54 -1.52
N ARG A 57 4.72 12.39 -0.20
CA ARG A 57 5.56 13.30 0.60
C ARG A 57 7.00 13.31 0.10
N ASN A 58 7.56 12.12 -0.17
CA ASN A 58 8.97 11.98 -0.50
C ASN A 58 9.29 12.29 -1.97
N TYR A 59 8.36 12.05 -2.89
CA TYR A 59 8.65 12.03 -4.32
C TYR A 59 7.79 12.97 -5.17
N ILE A 60 6.72 13.54 -4.61
CA ILE A 60 5.85 14.50 -5.30
C ILE A 60 5.87 15.85 -4.60
N ILE A 61 5.52 15.89 -3.32
CA ILE A 61 5.44 17.14 -2.56
C ILE A 61 6.83 17.75 -2.38
N LYS A 62 7.85 16.93 -2.09
CA LYS A 62 9.21 17.45 -1.88
C LYS A 62 9.78 18.19 -3.10
N PRO A 63 9.66 17.68 -4.36
CA PRO A 63 10.16 18.39 -5.53
C PRO A 63 9.18 19.41 -6.14
N LEU A 64 7.87 19.25 -6.00
CA LEU A 64 6.86 20.03 -6.71
C LEU A 64 5.89 20.78 -5.80
N GLY A 65 5.93 20.55 -4.49
CA GLY A 65 4.90 20.94 -3.54
C GLY A 65 4.59 22.43 -3.49
N ASP A 66 5.62 23.26 -3.65
CA ASP A 66 5.50 24.73 -3.58
C ASP A 66 4.99 25.38 -4.89
N MET A 67 4.97 24.61 -5.99
CA MET A 67 4.45 25.09 -7.28
C MET A 67 2.93 25.10 -7.28
N TYR A 68 2.32 26.05 -7.96
CA TYR A 68 0.88 26.02 -8.22
C TYR A 68 0.55 24.91 -9.23
N MET A 69 -0.61 24.25 -9.05
CA MET A 69 -1.04 23.12 -9.89
C MET A 69 -1.08 23.48 -11.39
N GLU A 70 -1.45 24.71 -11.72
CA GLU A 70 -1.57 25.21 -13.10
C GLU A 70 -0.22 25.57 -13.75
N GLU A 71 0.83 25.78 -12.95
CA GLU A 71 2.17 26.15 -13.43
C GLU A 71 3.05 24.93 -13.71
N VAL A 72 2.67 23.73 -13.20
CA VAL A 72 3.45 22.53 -13.37
C VAL A 72 3.47 22.09 -14.82
N THR A 73 4.67 21.98 -15.38
CA THR A 73 4.89 21.53 -16.76
C THR A 73 5.22 20.03 -16.84
N ALA A 74 5.17 19.47 -18.04
CA ALA A 74 5.61 18.09 -18.28
C ALA A 74 7.10 17.89 -17.94
N ASP A 75 7.92 18.92 -18.08
CA ASP A 75 9.35 18.85 -17.78
C ASP A 75 9.62 18.84 -16.28
N ASP A 76 8.85 19.58 -15.49
CA ASP A 76 8.94 19.52 -14.02
C ASP A 76 8.62 18.11 -13.52
N ILE A 77 7.58 17.48 -14.07
CA ILE A 77 7.25 16.09 -13.74
C ILE A 77 8.36 15.12 -14.15
N ARG A 78 8.93 15.28 -15.36
CA ARG A 78 10.06 14.45 -15.80
C ARG A 78 11.25 14.61 -14.86
N LEU A 79 11.61 15.84 -14.49
CA LEU A 79 12.69 16.12 -13.54
C LEU A 79 12.43 15.50 -12.16
N ALA A 80 11.22 15.58 -11.65
CA ALA A 80 10.83 14.94 -10.39
C ALA A 80 10.96 13.40 -10.44
N LEU A 81 10.77 12.78 -11.61
CA LEU A 81 10.90 11.34 -11.81
C LEU A 81 12.36 10.88 -12.02
N VAL A 82 13.30 11.75 -12.43
CA VAL A 82 14.70 11.39 -12.68
C VAL A 82 15.38 10.65 -11.52
N PRO A 83 15.28 11.08 -10.24
CA PRO A 83 15.89 10.37 -9.12
C PRO A 83 15.36 8.94 -8.94
N LEU A 84 14.13 8.69 -9.37
CA LEU A 84 13.46 7.39 -9.25
C LEU A 84 13.95 6.38 -10.29
N THR A 85 14.61 6.82 -11.37
CA THR A 85 15.21 5.90 -12.36
C THR A 85 16.29 5.01 -11.74
N LYS A 86 16.92 5.46 -10.65
CA LYS A 86 17.92 4.70 -9.86
C LYS A 86 17.30 3.81 -8.79
N LYS A 87 15.99 3.91 -8.54
CA LYS A 87 15.22 3.12 -7.59
C LYS A 87 14.56 1.93 -8.27
N SER A 88 13.75 1.15 -7.52
CA SER A 88 13.03 0.00 -8.09
C SER A 88 11.96 0.44 -9.08
N GLU A 89 11.74 -0.36 -10.12
CA GLU A 89 10.67 -0.17 -11.10
C GLU A 89 9.28 -0.04 -10.42
N GLY A 90 9.02 -0.84 -9.38
CA GLY A 90 7.76 -0.77 -8.63
C GLY A 90 7.52 0.60 -8.01
N LEU A 91 8.54 1.22 -7.38
CA LEU A 91 8.43 2.56 -6.80
C LEU A 91 8.23 3.61 -7.89
N TYR A 92 9.03 3.55 -8.97
CA TYR A 92 8.87 4.47 -10.11
C TYR A 92 7.45 4.44 -10.65
N ASN A 93 6.93 3.25 -10.92
CA ASN A 93 5.58 3.06 -11.47
C ASN A 93 4.49 3.55 -10.51
N THR A 94 4.66 3.32 -9.19
CA THR A 94 3.70 3.80 -8.18
C THR A 94 3.68 5.33 -8.14
N VAL A 95 4.84 5.99 -8.07
CA VAL A 95 4.89 7.46 -8.03
C VAL A 95 4.37 8.07 -9.33
N ASN A 96 4.74 7.52 -10.49
CA ASN A 96 4.23 7.98 -11.78
C ASN A 96 2.70 7.82 -11.89
N MET A 97 2.16 6.71 -11.39
CA MET A 97 0.71 6.50 -11.30
C MET A 97 0.05 7.54 -10.40
N LEU A 98 0.62 7.82 -9.22
CA LEU A 98 0.09 8.83 -8.29
C LEU A 98 0.07 10.22 -8.90
N ILE A 99 1.16 10.66 -9.55
CA ILE A 99 1.23 11.94 -10.27
C ILE A 99 0.10 12.02 -11.31
N LYS A 100 -0.03 10.99 -12.15
CA LYS A 100 -1.09 10.93 -13.17
C LYS A 100 -2.49 11.02 -12.57
N CYS A 101 -2.75 10.31 -11.47
CA CYS A 101 -4.04 10.34 -10.79
C CYS A 101 -4.37 11.73 -10.21
N ILE A 102 -3.36 12.42 -9.64
CA ILE A 102 -3.51 13.76 -9.07
C ILE A 102 -3.86 14.77 -10.17
N PHE A 103 -3.05 14.84 -11.22
CA PHE A 103 -3.25 15.80 -12.31
C PHE A 103 -4.50 15.48 -13.15
N TYR A 104 -4.84 14.21 -13.36
CA TYR A 104 -6.10 13.81 -13.96
C TYR A 104 -7.31 14.26 -13.11
N SER A 105 -7.22 14.11 -11.78
CA SER A 105 -8.27 14.57 -10.87
C SER A 105 -8.42 16.09 -10.90
N ALA A 106 -7.32 16.83 -11.00
CA ALA A 106 -7.31 18.28 -11.07
C ALA A 106 -7.94 18.80 -12.38
N GLU A 107 -7.60 18.20 -13.51
CA GLU A 107 -8.18 18.48 -14.81
C GLU A 107 -9.70 18.21 -14.83
N ARG A 108 -10.13 17.03 -14.32
CA ARG A 108 -11.55 16.67 -14.22
C ARG A 108 -12.37 17.57 -13.29
N SER A 109 -11.70 18.24 -12.36
CA SER A 109 -12.31 19.23 -11.47
C SER A 109 -12.19 20.66 -12.01
N GLU A 110 -11.79 20.82 -13.26
CA GLU A 110 -11.61 22.12 -13.95
C GLU A 110 -10.66 23.07 -13.19
N LEU A 111 -9.77 22.52 -12.36
CA LEU A 111 -8.78 23.27 -11.62
C LEU A 111 -7.60 23.68 -12.51
N ILE A 112 -7.24 22.82 -13.46
CA ILE A 112 -6.22 23.07 -14.49
C ILE A 112 -6.84 22.87 -15.87
N ALA A 113 -6.47 23.71 -16.82
CA ALA A 113 -6.98 23.64 -18.19
C ALA A 113 -6.33 22.52 -19.01
N TYR A 114 -5.11 22.09 -18.63
CA TYR A 114 -4.32 21.09 -19.35
C TYR A 114 -3.61 20.16 -18.37
N ASN A 115 -3.57 18.88 -18.71
CA ASN A 115 -2.91 17.86 -17.90
C ASN A 115 -1.44 17.66 -18.34
N PRO A 116 -0.45 18.08 -17.53
CA PRO A 116 0.97 18.00 -17.89
C PRO A 116 1.50 16.55 -17.97
N CYS A 117 0.72 15.56 -17.53
CA CYS A 117 1.13 14.15 -17.58
C CYS A 117 0.91 13.50 -18.95
N VAL A 118 0.31 14.20 -19.91
CA VAL A 118 0.09 13.66 -21.26
C VAL A 118 1.45 13.39 -21.93
N GLY A 119 1.62 12.17 -22.47
CA GLY A 119 2.86 11.75 -23.12
C GLY A 119 4.03 11.38 -22.20
N ILE A 120 3.85 11.41 -20.87
CA ILE A 120 4.88 10.93 -19.95
C ILE A 120 4.88 9.39 -19.90
N SER A 121 6.07 8.79 -20.16
CA SER A 121 6.24 7.33 -20.12
C SER A 121 5.86 6.76 -18.76
N ALA A 122 5.17 5.61 -18.79
CA ALA A 122 4.81 4.88 -17.57
C ALA A 122 5.93 3.94 -17.08
N LYS A 123 7.01 3.77 -17.84
CA LYS A 123 8.09 2.81 -17.54
C LYS A 123 9.36 3.51 -17.12
N GLY A 124 9.96 3.04 -16.04
CA GLY A 124 11.24 3.53 -15.53
C GLY A 124 11.65 2.77 -14.26
N GLY A 125 12.80 3.13 -13.71
CA GLY A 125 13.38 2.46 -12.56
C GLY A 125 14.17 1.20 -12.89
N LYS A 126 14.88 0.67 -11.90
CA LYS A 126 15.65 -0.56 -12.04
C LYS A 126 14.72 -1.76 -12.05
N PRO A 127 14.82 -2.67 -13.04
CA PRO A 127 13.99 -3.85 -13.11
C PRO A 127 14.16 -4.70 -11.83
N THR A 128 13.08 -5.24 -11.34
CA THR A 128 13.10 -6.18 -10.21
C THR A 128 13.69 -7.51 -10.69
N LYS A 129 14.68 -8.01 -9.96
CA LYS A 129 15.21 -9.37 -10.23
C LYS A 129 14.07 -10.37 -10.11
N LYS A 130 13.91 -11.18 -11.15
CA LYS A 130 12.96 -12.29 -11.13
C LYS A 130 13.37 -13.24 -10.00
N LYS A 131 12.43 -13.62 -9.16
CA LYS A 131 12.65 -14.63 -8.12
C LYS A 131 12.20 -15.96 -8.69
N ASP A 132 13.09 -16.91 -8.70
CA ASP A 132 12.76 -18.28 -9.08
C ASP A 132 12.17 -19.04 -7.89
N ALA A 133 11.36 -20.05 -8.17
CA ALA A 133 10.91 -20.99 -7.15
C ALA A 133 12.10 -21.79 -6.64
N LEU A 134 12.01 -22.25 -5.39
CA LEU A 134 13.00 -23.16 -4.84
C LEU A 134 12.97 -24.50 -5.60
N THR A 135 14.14 -25.08 -5.85
CA THR A 135 14.24 -26.46 -6.35
C THR A 135 13.92 -27.46 -5.23
N ASP A 136 13.58 -28.71 -5.59
CA ASP A 136 13.27 -29.75 -4.62
C ASP A 136 14.42 -29.96 -3.61
N GLN A 137 15.67 -29.97 -4.08
CA GLN A 137 16.85 -30.04 -3.22
C GLN A 137 16.96 -28.86 -2.24
N GLN A 138 16.65 -27.64 -2.71
CA GLN A 138 16.65 -26.45 -1.83
C GLN A 138 15.54 -26.53 -0.80
N VAL A 139 14.38 -27.10 -1.15
CA VAL A 139 13.27 -27.34 -0.22
C VAL A 139 13.70 -28.34 0.86
N GLU A 140 14.33 -29.47 0.50
CA GLU A 140 14.83 -30.45 1.47
C GLU A 140 15.83 -29.83 2.44
N VAL A 141 16.84 -29.13 1.93
CA VAL A 141 17.85 -28.45 2.76
C VAL A 141 17.20 -27.40 3.68
N LEU A 142 16.23 -26.63 3.17
CA LEU A 142 15.50 -25.66 3.97
C LEU A 142 14.76 -26.33 5.12
N LEU A 143 13.97 -27.37 4.83
CA LEU A 143 13.18 -28.08 5.84
C LEU A 143 14.05 -28.76 6.91
N ASP A 144 15.14 -29.39 6.51
CA ASP A 144 16.10 -29.98 7.44
C ASP A 144 16.76 -28.94 8.35
N THR A 145 17.11 -27.76 7.77
CA THR A 145 17.75 -26.67 8.53
C THR A 145 16.83 -26.05 9.57
N VAL A 146 15.53 -25.94 9.26
CA VAL A 146 14.56 -25.26 10.16
C VAL A 146 13.78 -26.23 11.03
N LYS A 147 13.99 -27.56 10.89
CA LYS A 147 13.31 -28.57 11.67
C LYS A 147 13.56 -28.38 13.16
N GLY A 148 12.50 -28.41 13.96
CA GLY A 148 12.58 -28.14 15.40
C GLY A 148 12.75 -26.68 15.79
N LEU A 149 12.84 -25.74 14.82
CA LEU A 149 12.86 -24.30 15.10
C LEU A 149 11.45 -23.69 15.03
N PRO A 150 11.18 -22.58 15.73
CA PRO A 150 9.87 -21.93 15.75
C PRO A 150 9.24 -21.64 14.36
N PRO A 151 10.00 -21.27 13.30
CA PRO A 151 9.42 -20.99 11.98
C PRO A 151 9.05 -22.25 11.17
N TYR A 152 9.39 -23.47 11.62
CA TYR A 152 9.19 -24.69 10.85
C TYR A 152 7.73 -24.89 10.39
N LEU A 153 6.78 -24.82 11.33
CA LEU A 153 5.35 -24.98 11.02
C LEU A 153 4.86 -23.93 10.00
N PHE A 154 5.27 -22.69 10.18
CA PHE A 154 4.91 -21.61 9.26
C PHE A 154 5.44 -21.83 7.85
N ILE A 155 6.67 -22.31 7.73
CA ILE A 155 7.31 -22.64 6.44
C ILE A 155 6.59 -23.83 5.78
N MET A 156 6.27 -24.88 6.54
CA MET A 156 5.50 -26.03 6.06
C MET A 156 4.13 -25.61 5.52
N ILE A 157 3.41 -24.78 6.27
CA ILE A 157 2.12 -24.24 5.82
C ILE A 157 2.28 -23.47 4.51
N CYS A 158 3.20 -22.50 4.45
CA CYS A 158 3.39 -21.68 3.25
C CYS A 158 3.81 -22.51 2.03
N LEU A 159 4.71 -23.48 2.22
CA LEU A 159 5.26 -24.29 1.15
C LEU A 159 4.22 -25.24 0.53
N TYR A 160 3.45 -25.93 1.36
CA TYR A 160 2.54 -26.98 0.91
C TYR A 160 1.09 -26.55 0.69
N SER A 161 0.69 -25.36 1.18
CA SER A 161 -0.64 -24.82 0.91
C SER A 161 -0.65 -23.65 -0.06
N GLY A 162 0.49 -23.00 -0.31
CA GLY A 162 0.56 -21.79 -1.12
C GLY A 162 -0.21 -20.60 -0.51
N LEU A 163 -0.44 -20.60 0.80
CA LEU A 163 -1.05 -19.46 1.50
C LEU A 163 -0.19 -18.21 1.38
N ARG A 164 -0.83 -17.04 1.24
CA ARG A 164 -0.11 -15.79 1.39
C ARG A 164 0.38 -15.65 2.83
N ARG A 165 1.49 -14.93 3.02
CA ARG A 165 2.08 -14.72 4.35
C ARG A 165 1.05 -14.29 5.40
N GLU A 166 0.21 -13.32 5.07
CA GLU A 166 -0.81 -12.80 5.98
C GLU A 166 -1.94 -13.81 6.24
N GLU A 167 -2.26 -14.67 5.27
CA GLU A 167 -3.24 -15.75 5.42
C GLU A 167 -2.68 -16.84 6.34
N ALA A 168 -1.41 -17.22 6.16
CA ALA A 168 -0.74 -18.21 7.01
C ALA A 168 -0.59 -17.73 8.46
N LEU A 169 -0.22 -16.44 8.67
CA LEU A 169 -0.13 -15.85 10.01
C LEU A 169 -1.50 -15.65 10.68
N GLY A 170 -2.57 -15.57 9.91
CA GLY A 170 -3.94 -15.44 10.41
C GLY A 170 -4.68 -16.77 10.51
N LEU A 171 -4.02 -17.91 10.22
CA LEU A 171 -4.62 -19.22 10.27
C LEU A 171 -4.93 -19.62 11.71
N GLN A 172 -6.10 -20.19 11.93
CA GLN A 172 -6.55 -20.69 13.22
C GLN A 172 -7.03 -22.15 13.08
N TRP A 173 -7.02 -22.91 14.17
CA TRP A 173 -7.36 -24.33 14.16
C TRP A 173 -8.79 -24.63 13.68
N ASP A 174 -9.73 -23.74 13.84
CA ASP A 174 -11.12 -23.85 13.33
C ASP A 174 -11.22 -23.78 11.79
N CYS A 175 -10.13 -23.45 11.14
CA CYS A 175 -10.01 -23.40 9.68
C CYS A 175 -9.16 -24.54 9.09
N VAL A 176 -8.75 -25.52 9.92
CA VAL A 176 -7.90 -26.65 9.52
C VAL A 176 -8.68 -27.95 9.67
N PHE A 177 -9.01 -28.60 8.57
CA PHE A 177 -9.85 -29.80 8.50
C PHE A 177 -9.00 -31.03 8.14
N MET A 178 -8.32 -31.60 9.14
CA MET A 178 -7.37 -32.71 8.95
C MET A 178 -8.06 -34.07 8.79
N ASP A 179 -9.28 -34.22 9.31
CA ASP A 179 -10.02 -35.48 9.35
C ASP A 179 -11.11 -35.59 8.26
N ALA A 180 -11.14 -34.61 7.34
CA ALA A 180 -11.99 -34.69 6.17
C ALA A 180 -11.51 -35.78 5.19
N ALA A 181 -12.40 -36.31 4.34
CA ALA A 181 -12.05 -37.27 3.31
C ALA A 181 -10.89 -36.78 2.42
N THR A 182 -10.85 -35.49 2.13
CA THR A 182 -9.71 -34.79 1.57
C THR A 182 -9.33 -33.68 2.55
N PRO A 183 -8.23 -33.80 3.30
CA PRO A 183 -7.82 -32.76 4.24
C PRO A 183 -7.59 -31.41 3.56
N TYR A 184 -8.04 -30.32 4.19
CA TYR A 184 -7.93 -28.99 3.60
C TYR A 184 -7.81 -27.89 4.66
N ILE A 185 -7.32 -26.72 4.22
CA ILE A 185 -7.32 -25.46 4.96
C ILE A 185 -8.33 -24.53 4.31
N SER A 186 -9.22 -23.93 5.13
CA SER A 186 -10.19 -22.94 4.69
C SER A 186 -9.67 -21.54 4.95
N VAL A 187 -9.38 -20.77 3.90
CA VAL A 187 -8.89 -19.40 4.01
C VAL A 187 -10.04 -18.46 4.30
N ARG A 188 -10.17 -18.01 5.55
CA ARG A 188 -11.25 -17.15 6.02
C ARG A 188 -10.76 -15.89 6.70
N ARG A 189 -9.49 -15.85 7.10
CA ARG A 189 -8.88 -14.78 7.89
C ARG A 189 -7.50 -14.46 7.34
N ALA A 190 -7.04 -13.24 7.65
CA ALA A 190 -5.66 -12.84 7.40
C ALA A 190 -5.16 -11.94 8.54
N TRP A 191 -3.91 -12.10 8.88
CA TRP A 191 -3.21 -11.21 9.80
C TRP A 191 -3.00 -9.84 9.17
N ARG A 192 -3.15 -8.77 9.95
CA ARG A 192 -2.87 -7.39 9.56
C ARG A 192 -2.20 -6.63 10.69
N SER A 193 -1.42 -5.62 10.34
CA SER A 193 -0.94 -4.64 11.31
C SER A 193 -1.85 -3.42 11.27
N GLU A 194 -2.61 -3.19 12.34
CA GLU A 194 -3.42 -2.00 12.53
C GLU A 194 -2.85 -1.19 13.70
N HIS A 195 -2.46 0.07 13.45
CA HIS A 195 -1.82 0.93 14.46
C HIS A 195 -0.62 0.26 15.16
N ASN A 196 0.22 -0.45 14.39
CA ASN A 196 1.35 -1.25 14.87
C ASN A 196 0.98 -2.41 15.83
N ARG A 197 -0.27 -2.83 15.84
CA ARG A 197 -0.74 -4.00 16.60
C ARG A 197 -1.13 -5.11 15.64
N PRO A 198 -0.82 -6.39 15.96
CA PRO A 198 -1.28 -7.54 15.20
C PRO A 198 -2.79 -7.70 15.38
N VAL A 199 -3.52 -7.84 14.27
CA VAL A 199 -4.97 -8.08 14.27
C VAL A 199 -5.26 -9.18 13.25
N VAL A 200 -6.07 -10.16 13.64
CA VAL A 200 -6.62 -11.16 12.73
C VAL A 200 -7.97 -10.66 12.20
N SER A 201 -8.03 -10.39 10.91
CA SER A 201 -9.19 -9.82 10.23
C SER A 201 -9.90 -10.87 9.38
N THR A 202 -11.22 -10.88 9.43
CA THR A 202 -12.09 -11.67 8.51
C THR A 202 -12.30 -10.98 7.17
N VAL A 203 -11.89 -9.71 7.04
CA VAL A 203 -11.92 -8.97 5.79
C VAL A 203 -10.68 -9.32 4.97
N LEU A 204 -10.86 -10.10 3.92
CA LEU A 204 -9.81 -10.46 2.98
C LEU A 204 -9.68 -9.41 1.87
N LYS A 205 -8.55 -9.42 1.17
CA LYS A 205 -8.23 -8.43 0.12
C LYS A 205 -9.26 -8.42 -1.03
N THR A 206 -9.80 -9.60 -1.36
CA THR A 206 -10.82 -9.79 -2.41
C THR A 206 -11.80 -10.88 -1.98
N PRO A 207 -13.05 -10.89 -2.46
CA PRO A 207 -14.00 -11.98 -2.19
C PRO A 207 -13.46 -13.35 -2.60
N ALA A 208 -12.74 -13.43 -3.73
CA ALA A 208 -12.12 -14.66 -4.22
C ALA A 208 -10.94 -15.18 -3.36
N ALA A 209 -10.51 -14.41 -2.36
CA ALA A 209 -9.50 -14.90 -1.41
C ALA A 209 -10.05 -15.94 -0.44
N LYS A 210 -11.38 -15.98 -0.21
CA LYS A 210 -12.04 -17.07 0.54
C LYS A 210 -12.04 -18.32 -0.34
N ARG A 211 -11.32 -19.34 0.12
CA ARG A 211 -11.15 -20.58 -0.63
C ARG A 211 -10.73 -21.71 0.30
N ASP A 212 -11.01 -22.94 -0.12
CA ASP A 212 -10.52 -24.15 0.51
C ASP A 212 -9.34 -24.69 -0.30
N ILE A 213 -8.27 -25.07 0.38
CA ILE A 213 -7.03 -25.55 -0.23
C ILE A 213 -6.77 -26.95 0.27
N PRO A 214 -6.81 -27.99 -0.59
CA PRO A 214 -6.38 -29.34 -0.22
C PRO A 214 -4.92 -29.34 0.24
N ILE A 215 -4.61 -30.10 1.27
CA ILE A 215 -3.26 -30.19 1.84
C ILE A 215 -2.73 -31.63 1.78
N PRO A 216 -1.43 -31.81 1.49
CA PRO A 216 -0.81 -33.11 1.42
C PRO A 216 -0.61 -33.73 2.80
N LYS A 217 -0.43 -35.06 2.84
CA LYS A 217 -0.27 -35.82 4.08
C LYS A 217 0.88 -35.30 4.95
N CYS A 218 2.01 -34.92 4.37
CA CYS A 218 3.17 -34.43 5.12
C CYS A 218 2.83 -33.15 5.93
N LEU A 219 1.97 -32.27 5.39
CA LEU A 219 1.50 -31.09 6.11
C LEU A 219 0.45 -31.48 7.18
N VAL A 220 -0.43 -32.46 6.90
CA VAL A 220 -1.39 -32.95 7.89
C VAL A 220 -0.67 -33.49 9.11
N ASP A 221 0.35 -34.33 8.91
CA ASP A 221 1.13 -34.96 9.99
C ASP A 221 1.84 -33.88 10.84
N CYS A 222 2.45 -32.87 10.19
CA CYS A 222 3.06 -31.73 10.87
C CYS A 222 2.05 -30.89 11.67
N LEU A 223 0.84 -30.66 11.12
CA LEU A 223 -0.22 -29.92 11.81
C LEU A 223 -0.78 -30.70 13.02
N ARG A 224 -0.88 -32.03 12.94
CA ARG A 224 -1.30 -32.85 14.07
C ARG A 224 -0.32 -32.77 15.23
N GLU A 225 0.98 -32.99 14.94
CA GLU A 225 2.04 -32.84 15.93
C GLU A 225 2.02 -31.44 16.59
N ALA A 226 1.89 -30.38 15.80
CA ALA A 226 1.80 -29.04 16.32
C ALA A 226 0.57 -28.78 17.18
N LYS A 227 -0.59 -29.40 16.85
CA LYS A 227 -1.81 -29.28 17.62
C LYS A 227 -1.72 -29.99 18.97
N GLU A 228 -1.13 -31.18 18.99
CA GLU A 228 -0.90 -31.95 20.21
C GLU A 228 0.03 -31.20 21.18
N ASN A 229 1.13 -30.64 20.66
CA ASN A 229 2.06 -29.82 21.45
C ASN A 229 1.43 -28.52 22.00
N SER A 230 0.50 -27.89 21.27
CA SER A 230 -0.18 -26.66 21.70
C SER A 230 -1.26 -26.86 22.76
N ILE A 231 -1.70 -28.10 23.01
CA ILE A 231 -2.69 -28.44 24.05
C ILE A 231 -1.98 -28.80 25.37
N SER A 232 -0.67 -29.05 25.31
CA SER A 232 0.14 -29.49 26.46
C SER A 232 0.78 -28.30 27.22
N ASP A 233 0.71 -27.08 26.69
CA ASP A 233 1.12 -25.81 27.30
C ASP A 233 -0.09 -25.04 27.87
#